data_dcbb543e3baa75f1617f08c3a857839f
#
_entry.id   dcbb543e3baa75f1617f08c3a857839f
#
_cell.length_a   1.000
_cell.length_b   1.000
_cell.length_c   1.000
_cell.angle_alpha   90.00
_cell.angle_beta   90.00
_cell.angle_gamma   90.00
#
_symmetry.space_group_name_H-M   'P 1'
#
loop_
_entity.id
_entity.type
_entity.pdbx_description
1 polymer ?
#
loop_
_entity_poly.entity_id
_entity_poly.type
_entity_poly.pdbx_seq_one_letter_code
_entity_poly.pdbx_strand_id
1 'polypeptide(L)'
;VAGLDIRAMNTVRKRFTRWGAGRLALALAPARTYAFVISDVVGDEPADIASGPCTPDAATVRTVIDVLNQSALYARISPAMRDYLTGVIRGVIPETPKAAHPAFAHVTTRIIGSNRLAVDAAVAHAHSLSLEAERITAPLEGDAASCGARVADVLLKRAQQSAPGCIIWGGETTVRLSGLPESATRASSSAAPTRADPPTGGRCQELALAAARRLAEVGGCASRITILAAGTDGRDGTTDAAGAFAHASIWGDIRDGGRDPEAALQRHESHAALAAAGALLPARSTGTNVMDVVIGLVE
;
A
#
# COMPACT_ATOMS: atom_id res chain seq x y z
N VAL A 1 -8.80 2.08 18.01
CA VAL A 1 -8.76 1.17 16.85
C VAL A 1 -8.79 -0.24 17.39
N ALA A 2 -9.68 -1.11 16.88
CA ALA A 2 -9.94 -2.44 17.46
C ALA A 2 -8.90 -3.51 17.12
N GLY A 3 -7.76 -3.13 16.51
CA GLY A 3 -6.67 -4.07 16.17
C GLY A 3 -7.05 -5.17 15.17
N LEU A 4 -8.15 -5.01 14.44
CA LEU A 4 -8.54 -5.93 13.37
C LEU A 4 -7.59 -5.80 12.19
N ASP A 5 -7.17 -6.92 11.63
CA ASP A 5 -6.50 -6.93 10.35
C ASP A 5 -7.47 -6.54 9.20
N ILE A 6 -6.92 -6.23 8.04
CA ILE A 6 -7.71 -5.76 6.89
C ILE A 6 -8.71 -6.81 6.40
N ARG A 7 -8.40 -8.10 6.52
CA ARG A 7 -9.29 -9.19 6.09
C ARG A 7 -10.51 -9.30 7.00
N ALA A 8 -10.28 -9.23 8.33
CA ALA A 8 -11.36 -9.20 9.31
C ALA A 8 -12.24 -7.96 9.14
N MET A 9 -11.63 -6.78 8.91
CA MET A 9 -12.38 -5.56 8.60
C MET A 9 -13.21 -5.71 7.32
N ASN A 10 -12.66 -6.26 6.25
CA ASN A 10 -13.37 -6.47 5.01
C ASN A 10 -14.50 -7.48 5.15
N THR A 11 -14.31 -8.54 5.93
CA THR A 11 -15.37 -9.52 6.25
C THR A 11 -16.61 -8.84 6.87
N VAL A 12 -16.39 -7.90 7.78
CA VAL A 12 -17.48 -7.12 8.37
C VAL A 12 -18.03 -6.09 7.37
N ARG A 13 -17.15 -5.33 6.70
CA ARG A 13 -17.54 -4.26 5.76
C ARG A 13 -18.41 -4.79 4.63
N LYS A 14 -18.04 -5.89 4.00
CA LYS A 14 -18.77 -6.55 2.91
C LYS A 14 -20.23 -6.78 3.26
N ARG A 15 -20.51 -7.14 4.52
CA ARG A 15 -21.83 -7.43 5.01
C ARG A 15 -22.79 -6.24 4.94
N PHE A 16 -22.28 -5.04 5.17
CA PHE A 16 -23.08 -3.82 5.28
C PHE A 16 -23.01 -2.91 4.04
N THR A 17 -22.29 -3.31 2.99
CA THR A 17 -22.27 -2.59 1.73
C THR A 17 -23.45 -3.00 0.83
N ARG A 18 -24.03 -2.05 0.11
CA ARG A 18 -25.17 -2.31 -0.78
C ARG A 18 -24.81 -3.26 -1.92
N TRP A 19 -23.66 -3.06 -2.54
CA TRP A 19 -23.25 -3.74 -3.76
C TRP A 19 -22.10 -4.73 -3.57
N GLY A 20 -21.44 -4.74 -2.43
CA GLY A 20 -20.37 -5.67 -2.13
C GLY A 20 -20.86 -7.10 -1.92
N ALA A 21 -19.88 -8.00 -1.70
CA ALA A 21 -20.16 -9.41 -1.39
C ALA A 21 -21.02 -10.12 -2.46
N GLY A 22 -20.75 -9.84 -3.74
CA GLY A 22 -21.47 -10.45 -4.87
C GLY A 22 -22.87 -9.90 -5.18
N ARG A 23 -23.37 -8.93 -4.40
CA ARG A 23 -24.73 -8.40 -4.59
C ARG A 23 -24.92 -7.66 -5.90
N LEU A 24 -23.85 -7.02 -6.44
CA LEU A 24 -23.92 -6.40 -7.75
C LEU A 24 -24.12 -7.45 -8.86
N ALA A 25 -23.44 -8.59 -8.78
CA ALA A 25 -23.64 -9.68 -9.72
C ALA A 25 -25.11 -10.18 -9.71
N LEU A 26 -25.72 -10.29 -8.52
CA LEU A 26 -27.14 -10.65 -8.41
C LEU A 26 -28.06 -9.63 -9.09
N ALA A 27 -27.78 -8.35 -8.86
CA ALA A 27 -28.61 -7.28 -9.42
C ALA A 27 -28.50 -7.17 -10.95
N LEU A 28 -27.37 -7.60 -11.52
CA LEU A 28 -27.12 -7.59 -12.95
C LEU A 28 -27.62 -8.86 -13.67
N ALA A 29 -27.82 -9.97 -12.94
CA ALA A 29 -28.26 -11.22 -13.53
C ALA A 29 -29.65 -11.07 -14.19
N PRO A 30 -29.88 -11.71 -15.36
CA PRO A 30 -29.05 -12.72 -16.06
C PRO A 30 -28.07 -12.10 -17.09
N ALA A 31 -27.80 -10.81 -17.05
CA ALA A 31 -26.89 -10.15 -18.00
C ALA A 31 -25.46 -10.67 -17.88
N ARG A 32 -24.78 -10.82 -19.01
CA ARG A 32 -23.33 -11.09 -19.01
C ARG A 32 -22.60 -9.89 -18.43
N THR A 33 -21.81 -10.13 -17.39
CA THR A 33 -21.09 -9.11 -16.67
C THR A 33 -19.58 -9.33 -16.82
N TYR A 34 -18.87 -8.32 -17.32
CA TYR A 34 -17.41 -8.30 -17.37
C TYR A 34 -16.90 -7.30 -16.32
N ALA A 35 -16.29 -7.80 -15.27
CA ALA A 35 -15.70 -7.00 -14.20
C ALA A 35 -14.20 -6.82 -14.47
N PHE A 36 -13.79 -5.61 -14.88
CA PHE A 36 -12.40 -5.22 -15.00
C PHE A 36 -11.95 -4.58 -13.71
N VAL A 37 -10.88 -5.12 -13.10
CA VAL A 37 -10.45 -4.75 -11.76
C VAL A 37 -9.01 -4.23 -11.81
N ILE A 38 -8.78 -3.08 -11.17
CA ILE A 38 -7.46 -2.59 -10.81
C ILE A 38 -7.30 -2.88 -9.31
N SER A 39 -6.23 -3.58 -8.95
CA SER A 39 -5.98 -4.05 -7.59
C SER A 39 -4.91 -3.21 -6.91
N ASP A 40 -5.25 -2.67 -5.76
CA ASP A 40 -4.35 -2.09 -4.76
C ASP A 40 -4.27 -2.97 -3.49
N VAL A 41 -4.64 -4.25 -3.61
CA VAL A 41 -4.66 -5.22 -2.51
C VAL A 41 -3.58 -6.27 -2.72
N VAL A 42 -2.76 -6.51 -1.70
CA VAL A 42 -1.76 -7.58 -1.73
C VAL A 42 -2.44 -8.94 -1.95
N GLY A 43 -1.95 -9.68 -2.95
CA GLY A 43 -2.50 -10.98 -3.31
C GLY A 43 -3.59 -10.94 -4.38
N ASP A 44 -4.05 -9.76 -4.80
CA ASP A 44 -4.98 -9.56 -5.92
C ASP A 44 -6.29 -10.36 -5.80
N GLU A 45 -6.76 -10.64 -4.56
CA GLU A 45 -7.98 -11.43 -4.35
C GLU A 45 -9.23 -10.61 -4.71
N PRO A 46 -9.99 -10.95 -5.77
CA PRO A 46 -11.11 -10.15 -6.23
C PRO A 46 -12.21 -9.96 -5.17
N ALA A 47 -12.30 -10.89 -4.22
CA ALA A 47 -13.27 -10.80 -3.12
C ALA A 47 -12.92 -9.66 -2.15
N ASP A 48 -11.67 -9.23 -2.07
CA ASP A 48 -11.23 -8.17 -1.16
C ASP A 48 -11.17 -6.80 -1.82
N ILE A 49 -11.05 -6.75 -3.15
CA ILE A 49 -11.01 -5.51 -3.92
C ILE A 49 -12.41 -4.89 -3.98
N ALA A 50 -12.53 -3.62 -3.58
CA ALA A 50 -13.79 -2.88 -3.54
C ALA A 50 -14.93 -3.63 -2.80
N SER A 51 -14.61 -4.50 -1.84
CA SER A 51 -15.57 -5.37 -1.15
C SER A 51 -16.23 -6.44 -2.03
N GLY A 52 -15.61 -6.86 -3.14
CA GLY A 52 -16.04 -7.95 -3.99
C GLY A 52 -17.44 -7.81 -4.61
N PRO A 53 -17.74 -6.75 -5.38
CA PRO A 53 -19.11 -6.51 -5.87
C PRO A 53 -19.68 -7.64 -6.74
N CYS A 54 -18.81 -8.24 -7.57
CA CYS A 54 -19.16 -9.33 -8.48
C CYS A 54 -18.53 -10.66 -8.06
N THR A 55 -18.03 -10.79 -6.85
CA THR A 55 -17.37 -11.99 -6.34
C THR A 55 -18.19 -12.62 -5.21
N PRO A 56 -18.39 -13.95 -5.17
CA PRO A 56 -19.12 -14.61 -4.09
C PRO A 56 -18.44 -14.36 -2.73
N ASP A 57 -19.25 -14.25 -1.69
CA ASP A 57 -18.76 -14.06 -0.32
C ASP A 57 -18.62 -15.42 0.39
N ALA A 58 -17.39 -15.81 0.70
CA ALA A 58 -17.15 -17.04 1.45
C ALA A 58 -17.59 -16.92 2.92
N ALA A 59 -17.59 -15.71 3.50
CA ALA A 59 -17.95 -15.50 4.90
C ALA A 59 -19.45 -15.64 5.14
N THR A 60 -19.83 -16.23 6.27
CA THR A 60 -21.20 -16.32 6.74
C THR A 60 -21.53 -15.21 7.72
N VAL A 61 -22.82 -15.00 8.01
CA VAL A 61 -23.24 -14.09 9.08
C VAL A 61 -22.63 -14.49 10.43
N ARG A 62 -22.45 -15.77 10.70
CA ARG A 62 -21.80 -16.28 11.94
C ARG A 62 -20.35 -15.85 11.98
N THR A 63 -19.59 -16.01 10.90
CA THR A 63 -18.22 -15.53 10.79
C THR A 63 -18.11 -14.03 11.12
N VAL A 64 -19.04 -13.20 10.63
CA VAL A 64 -19.06 -11.76 10.93
C VAL A 64 -19.29 -11.50 12.41
N ILE A 65 -20.25 -12.21 13.03
CA ILE A 65 -20.52 -12.07 14.46
C ILE A 65 -19.32 -12.51 15.31
N ASP A 66 -18.66 -13.59 14.92
CA ASP A 66 -17.46 -14.09 15.61
C ASP A 66 -16.33 -13.05 15.58
N VAL A 67 -16.07 -12.44 14.43
CA VAL A 67 -15.10 -11.33 14.28
C VAL A 67 -15.47 -10.15 15.17
N LEU A 68 -16.73 -9.75 15.19
CA LEU A 68 -17.21 -8.64 16.02
C LEU A 68 -17.10 -8.93 17.51
N ASN A 69 -17.35 -10.18 17.94
CA ASN A 69 -17.24 -10.59 19.34
C ASN A 69 -15.77 -10.67 19.78
N GLN A 70 -14.90 -11.29 18.99
CA GLN A 70 -13.47 -11.41 19.28
C GLN A 70 -12.78 -10.06 19.41
N SER A 71 -13.26 -9.07 18.67
CA SER A 71 -12.76 -7.70 18.71
C SER A 71 -13.48 -6.79 19.73
N ALA A 72 -14.41 -7.32 20.53
CA ALA A 72 -15.26 -6.59 21.46
C ALA A 72 -16.08 -5.44 20.78
N LEU A 73 -16.33 -5.54 19.48
CA LEU A 73 -17.08 -4.55 18.70
C LEU A 73 -18.58 -4.82 18.65
N TYR A 74 -19.04 -6.04 18.92
CA TYR A 74 -20.45 -6.41 18.76
C TYR A 74 -21.39 -5.53 19.60
N ALA A 75 -21.01 -5.18 20.82
CA ALA A 75 -21.77 -4.28 21.67
C ALA A 75 -21.80 -2.82 21.17
N ARG A 76 -20.85 -2.45 20.31
CA ARG A 76 -20.65 -1.08 19.82
C ARG A 76 -21.30 -0.80 18.46
N ILE A 77 -21.71 -1.83 17.71
CA ILE A 77 -22.45 -1.64 16.46
C ILE A 77 -23.87 -1.11 16.74
N SER A 78 -24.44 -0.41 15.75
CA SER A 78 -25.78 0.17 15.89
C SER A 78 -26.86 -0.91 16.07
N PRO A 79 -28.01 -0.59 16.70
CA PRO A 79 -29.16 -1.50 16.75
C PRO A 79 -29.56 -2.03 15.37
N ALA A 80 -29.63 -1.16 14.35
CA ALA A 80 -29.98 -1.56 12.99
C ALA A 80 -29.02 -2.60 12.40
N MET A 81 -27.72 -2.50 12.69
CA MET A 81 -26.75 -3.54 12.26
C MET A 81 -26.99 -4.86 12.98
N ARG A 82 -27.29 -4.85 14.28
CA ARG A 82 -27.63 -6.07 15.04
C ARG A 82 -28.90 -6.72 14.53
N ASP A 83 -29.94 -5.91 14.26
CA ASP A 83 -31.22 -6.40 13.72
C ASP A 83 -31.03 -7.03 12.35
N TYR A 84 -30.21 -6.42 11.50
CA TYR A 84 -29.84 -6.99 10.21
C TYR A 84 -29.15 -8.36 10.37
N LEU A 85 -28.11 -8.46 11.21
CA LEU A 85 -27.41 -9.73 11.44
C LEU A 85 -28.35 -10.81 12.00
N THR A 86 -29.22 -10.42 12.94
CA THR A 86 -30.23 -11.30 13.52
C THR A 86 -31.25 -11.77 12.45
N GLY A 87 -31.67 -10.86 11.58
CA GLY A 87 -32.55 -11.16 10.46
C GLY A 87 -31.96 -12.18 9.50
N VAL A 88 -30.65 -12.09 9.23
CA VAL A 88 -29.96 -13.09 8.40
C VAL A 88 -29.88 -14.45 9.11
N ILE A 89 -29.56 -14.48 10.43
CA ILE A 89 -29.56 -15.74 11.21
C ILE A 89 -30.91 -16.43 11.17
N ARG A 90 -31.98 -15.65 11.28
CA ARG A 90 -33.37 -16.16 11.25
C ARG A 90 -33.87 -16.52 9.85
N GLY A 91 -33.08 -16.25 8.80
CA GLY A 91 -33.49 -16.47 7.41
C GLY A 91 -34.53 -15.50 6.86
N VAL A 92 -34.86 -14.44 7.62
CA VAL A 92 -35.75 -13.36 7.18
C VAL A 92 -35.06 -12.45 6.15
N ILE A 93 -33.77 -12.23 6.33
CA ILE A 93 -32.93 -11.52 5.38
C ILE A 93 -32.02 -12.55 4.71
N PRO A 94 -31.91 -12.55 3.37
CA PRO A 94 -31.04 -13.47 2.66
C PRO A 94 -29.58 -13.35 3.09
N GLU A 95 -28.87 -14.47 3.14
CA GLU A 95 -27.42 -14.50 3.28
C GLU A 95 -26.76 -13.89 2.02
N THR A 96 -25.52 -13.42 2.15
CA THR A 96 -24.72 -13.00 0.97
C THR A 96 -24.58 -14.15 -0.01
N PRO A 97 -24.62 -13.87 -1.33
CA PRO A 97 -24.54 -14.92 -2.34
C PRO A 97 -23.24 -15.71 -2.25
N LYS A 98 -23.39 -17.03 -2.30
CA LYS A 98 -22.28 -18.00 -2.23
C LYS A 98 -21.89 -18.46 -3.62
N ALA A 99 -20.75 -19.12 -3.75
CA ALA A 99 -20.17 -19.53 -5.04
C ALA A 99 -21.12 -20.34 -5.92
N ALA A 100 -22.02 -21.14 -5.32
CA ALA A 100 -23.00 -21.94 -6.06
C ALA A 100 -24.19 -21.13 -6.62
N HIS A 101 -24.28 -19.82 -6.33
CA HIS A 101 -25.41 -19.00 -6.80
C HIS A 101 -25.34 -18.81 -8.33
N PRO A 102 -26.45 -19.08 -9.09
CA PRO A 102 -26.44 -19.06 -10.56
C PRO A 102 -25.98 -17.75 -11.19
N ALA A 103 -26.17 -16.61 -10.53
CA ALA A 103 -25.76 -15.30 -11.03
C ALA A 103 -24.28 -15.25 -11.38
N PHE A 104 -23.42 -16.00 -10.69
CA PHE A 104 -21.98 -15.97 -10.95
C PHE A 104 -21.58 -16.71 -12.24
N ALA A 105 -22.44 -17.55 -12.80
CA ALA A 105 -22.21 -18.15 -14.12
C ALA A 105 -22.16 -17.12 -15.26
N HIS A 106 -22.69 -15.94 -15.03
CA HIS A 106 -22.71 -14.84 -16.00
C HIS A 106 -21.61 -13.81 -15.77
N VAL A 107 -20.73 -14.01 -14.77
CA VAL A 107 -19.68 -13.05 -14.41
C VAL A 107 -18.31 -13.53 -14.88
N THR A 108 -17.59 -12.66 -15.58
CA THR A 108 -16.19 -12.84 -15.91
C THR A 108 -15.38 -11.72 -15.26
N THR A 109 -14.52 -12.04 -14.30
CA THR A 109 -13.65 -11.08 -13.64
C THR A 109 -12.24 -11.14 -14.24
N ARG A 110 -11.67 -9.98 -14.57
CA ARG A 110 -10.30 -9.82 -15.04
C ARG A 110 -9.59 -8.73 -14.26
N ILE A 111 -8.45 -9.05 -13.67
CA ILE A 111 -7.52 -8.07 -13.12
C ILE A 111 -6.72 -7.50 -14.30
N ILE A 112 -6.91 -6.20 -14.57
CA ILE A 112 -6.27 -5.47 -15.68
C ILE A 112 -5.13 -4.57 -15.21
N GLY A 113 -5.01 -4.34 -13.91
CA GLY A 113 -3.92 -3.63 -13.26
C GLY A 113 -3.69 -4.20 -11.87
N SER A 114 -2.45 -4.44 -11.52
CA SER A 114 -2.02 -4.86 -10.17
C SER A 114 -0.55 -4.54 -9.97
N ASN A 115 -0.09 -4.57 -8.73
CA ASN A 115 1.31 -4.36 -8.41
C ASN A 115 2.22 -5.35 -9.16
N ARG A 116 1.83 -6.61 -9.20
CA ARG A 116 2.55 -7.64 -9.95
C ARG A 116 2.70 -7.27 -11.44
N LEU A 117 1.61 -6.82 -12.08
CA LEU A 117 1.66 -6.42 -13.50
C LEU A 117 2.54 -5.18 -13.72
N ALA A 118 2.54 -4.23 -12.79
CA ALA A 118 3.41 -3.06 -12.85
C ALA A 118 4.89 -3.44 -12.71
N VAL A 119 5.21 -4.32 -11.76
CA VAL A 119 6.58 -4.82 -11.57
C VAL A 119 7.04 -5.66 -12.77
N ASP A 120 6.19 -6.54 -13.31
CA ASP A 120 6.50 -7.34 -14.51
C ASP A 120 6.76 -6.42 -15.72
N ALA A 121 5.98 -5.34 -15.87
CA ALA A 121 6.19 -4.36 -16.93
C ALA A 121 7.51 -3.59 -16.75
N ALA A 122 7.86 -3.23 -15.51
CA ALA A 122 9.13 -2.57 -15.21
C ALA A 122 10.34 -3.48 -15.53
N VAL A 123 10.26 -4.77 -15.18
CA VAL A 123 11.29 -5.77 -15.55
C VAL A 123 11.41 -5.87 -17.06
N ALA A 124 10.30 -6.00 -17.78
CA ALA A 124 10.30 -6.08 -19.23
C ALA A 124 10.90 -4.82 -19.87
N HIS A 125 10.60 -3.65 -19.32
CA HIS A 125 11.20 -2.40 -19.78
C HIS A 125 12.70 -2.32 -19.51
N ALA A 126 13.18 -2.74 -18.34
CA ALA A 126 14.60 -2.81 -18.05
C ALA A 126 15.35 -3.74 -19.05
N HIS A 127 14.77 -4.89 -19.36
CA HIS A 127 15.34 -5.78 -20.39
C HIS A 127 15.40 -5.10 -21.77
N SER A 128 14.38 -4.30 -22.14
CA SER A 128 14.40 -3.55 -23.41
C SER A 128 15.50 -2.48 -23.48
N LEU A 129 16.00 -2.05 -22.31
CA LEU A 129 17.17 -1.17 -22.17
C LEU A 129 18.49 -1.95 -22.05
N SER A 130 18.48 -3.25 -22.31
CA SER A 130 19.65 -4.14 -22.18
C SER A 130 20.20 -4.25 -20.75
N LEU A 131 19.35 -3.98 -19.75
CA LEU A 131 19.71 -4.21 -18.35
C LEU A 131 19.27 -5.62 -17.94
N GLU A 132 20.15 -6.34 -17.25
CA GLU A 132 19.71 -7.51 -16.51
C GLU A 132 18.77 -7.09 -15.38
N ALA A 133 17.57 -7.65 -15.36
CA ALA A 133 16.56 -7.26 -14.37
C ALA A 133 15.84 -8.48 -13.80
N GLU A 134 15.59 -8.42 -12.51
CA GLU A 134 14.86 -9.45 -11.81
C GLU A 134 13.79 -8.84 -10.88
N ARG A 135 12.71 -9.58 -10.70
CA ARG A 135 11.65 -9.25 -9.76
C ARG A 135 11.84 -10.01 -8.46
N ILE A 136 11.70 -9.31 -7.34
CA ILE A 136 11.50 -9.96 -6.05
C ILE A 136 10.01 -10.26 -5.90
N THR A 137 9.65 -11.53 -5.66
CA THR A 137 8.26 -11.98 -5.58
C THR A 137 7.60 -11.70 -4.22
N ALA A 138 8.41 -11.64 -3.16
CA ALA A 138 7.92 -11.27 -1.84
C ALA A 138 7.60 -9.76 -1.81
N PRO A 139 6.36 -9.35 -1.47
CA PRO A 139 6.02 -7.94 -1.43
C PRO A 139 6.78 -7.21 -0.33
N LEU A 140 7.06 -5.92 -0.56
CA LEU A 140 7.53 -5.03 0.49
C LEU A 140 6.36 -4.68 1.40
N GLU A 141 6.44 -5.11 2.64
CA GLU A 141 5.41 -4.89 3.67
C GLU A 141 6.05 -4.49 4.99
N GLY A 142 5.27 -3.80 5.82
CA GLY A 142 5.67 -3.36 7.15
C GLY A 142 6.29 -1.97 7.15
N ASP A 143 7.18 -1.71 8.09
CA ASP A 143 7.77 -0.39 8.32
C ASP A 143 8.65 0.07 7.16
N ALA A 144 8.40 1.28 6.65
CA ALA A 144 9.06 1.82 5.46
C ALA A 144 10.57 1.97 5.63
N ALA A 145 11.01 2.48 6.77
CA ALA A 145 12.44 2.65 7.04
C ALA A 145 13.17 1.30 7.11
N SER A 146 12.57 0.32 7.78
CA SER A 146 13.09 -1.04 7.83
C SER A 146 13.18 -1.69 6.44
N CYS A 147 12.16 -1.45 5.59
CA CYS A 147 12.18 -1.91 4.20
C CYS A 147 13.30 -1.25 3.40
N GLY A 148 13.49 0.06 3.55
CA GLY A 148 14.56 0.81 2.89
C GLY A 148 15.95 0.27 3.20
N ALA A 149 16.21 -0.02 4.47
CA ALA A 149 17.47 -0.64 4.88
C ALA A 149 17.66 -2.03 4.24
N ARG A 150 16.61 -2.88 4.25
CA ARG A 150 16.68 -4.21 3.61
C ARG A 150 16.91 -4.15 2.10
N VAL A 151 16.25 -3.22 1.40
CA VAL A 151 16.45 -2.99 -0.04
C VAL A 151 17.91 -2.60 -0.31
N ALA A 152 18.44 -1.66 0.47
CA ALA A 152 19.85 -1.26 0.36
C ALA A 152 20.81 -2.43 0.62
N ASP A 153 20.56 -3.27 1.64
CA ASP A 153 21.39 -4.45 1.95
C ASP A 153 21.41 -5.47 0.80
N VAL A 154 20.29 -5.71 0.14
CA VAL A 154 20.22 -6.61 -1.03
C VAL A 154 21.10 -6.08 -2.17
N LEU A 155 21.00 -4.79 -2.47
CA LEU A 155 21.78 -4.16 -3.53
C LEU A 155 23.26 -4.04 -3.19
N LEU A 156 23.61 -3.76 -1.94
CA LEU A 156 24.99 -3.77 -1.45
C LEU A 156 25.65 -5.13 -1.63
N LYS A 157 24.94 -6.21 -1.30
CA LYS A 157 25.42 -7.57 -1.52
C LYS A 157 25.70 -7.83 -3.00
N ARG A 158 24.80 -7.38 -3.90
CA ARG A 158 24.98 -7.50 -5.34
C ARG A 158 26.16 -6.68 -5.84
N ALA A 159 26.30 -5.44 -5.38
CA ALA A 159 27.43 -4.56 -5.73
C ALA A 159 28.78 -5.12 -5.27
N GLN A 160 28.85 -5.76 -4.10
CA GLN A 160 30.05 -6.44 -3.61
C GLN A 160 30.46 -7.62 -4.48
N GLN A 161 29.50 -8.30 -5.11
CA GLN A 161 29.72 -9.39 -6.04
C GLN A 161 30.08 -8.92 -7.46
N SER A 162 30.17 -7.61 -7.68
CA SER A 162 30.38 -6.99 -8.99
C SER A 162 29.38 -7.48 -10.05
N ALA A 163 28.13 -7.69 -9.64
CA ALA A 163 27.03 -8.14 -10.47
C ALA A 163 26.11 -6.95 -10.82
N PRO A 164 26.34 -6.24 -11.95
CA PRO A 164 25.47 -5.14 -12.36
C PRO A 164 24.06 -5.63 -12.67
N GLY A 165 23.10 -4.75 -12.60
CA GLY A 165 21.71 -5.10 -12.96
C GLY A 165 20.68 -4.36 -12.12
N CYS A 166 19.42 -4.65 -12.40
CA CYS A 166 18.27 -4.04 -11.82
C CYS A 166 17.49 -5.05 -10.98
N ILE A 167 17.10 -4.67 -9.78
CA ILE A 167 16.19 -5.45 -8.94
C ILE A 167 14.94 -4.60 -8.70
N ILE A 168 13.77 -5.21 -8.88
CA ILE A 168 12.49 -4.52 -8.78
C ILE A 168 11.60 -5.22 -7.76
N TRP A 169 11.09 -4.43 -6.83
CA TRP A 169 10.16 -4.85 -5.80
C TRP A 169 8.82 -4.15 -6.00
N GLY A 170 7.76 -4.79 -5.57
CA GLY A 170 6.45 -4.18 -5.39
C GLY A 170 5.94 -4.38 -3.98
N GLY A 171 4.91 -3.64 -3.60
CA GLY A 171 4.27 -3.80 -2.29
C GLY A 171 3.74 -2.48 -1.75
N GLU A 172 3.42 -2.46 -0.48
CA GLU A 172 2.95 -1.28 0.22
C GLU A 172 3.50 -1.26 1.64
N THR A 173 4.37 -0.30 1.91
CA THR A 173 4.95 -0.12 3.25
C THR A 173 4.09 0.84 4.09
N THR A 174 4.39 0.93 5.37
CA THR A 174 3.68 1.80 6.31
C THR A 174 4.66 2.68 7.09
N VAL A 175 4.21 3.88 7.47
CA VAL A 175 4.90 4.74 8.43
C VAL A 175 4.07 4.79 9.70
N ARG A 176 4.66 4.43 10.85
CA ARG A 176 3.98 4.49 12.14
C ARG A 176 4.27 5.82 12.82
N LEU A 177 3.29 6.70 12.82
CA LEU A 177 3.38 7.97 13.52
C LEU A 177 3.16 7.74 15.03
N SER A 178 4.24 7.43 15.75
CA SER A 178 4.21 7.23 17.21
C SER A 178 4.03 8.58 17.91
N GLY A 179 3.01 8.69 18.78
CA GLY A 179 2.82 9.85 19.66
C GLY A 179 1.84 10.93 19.22
N LEU A 180 1.17 10.78 18.07
CA LEU A 180 0.05 11.67 17.74
C LEU A 180 -1.22 11.16 18.44
N PRO A 181 -1.95 12.01 19.19
CA PRO A 181 -3.23 11.61 19.77
C PRO A 181 -4.23 11.28 18.67
N GLU A 182 -5.03 10.23 18.86
CA GLU A 182 -6.05 9.72 17.90
C GLU A 182 -7.04 10.80 17.37
N SER A 183 -7.08 11.99 18.01
CA SER A 183 -7.92 13.12 17.59
C SER A 183 -7.40 13.88 16.37
N ALA A 184 -6.19 13.61 15.87
CA ALA A 184 -5.60 14.36 14.76
C ALA A 184 -6.16 13.98 13.38
N THR A 185 -6.90 12.88 13.26
CA THR A 185 -7.50 12.41 12.01
C THR A 185 -8.86 13.04 11.65
N ARG A 186 -9.38 13.94 12.49
CA ARG A 186 -10.63 14.69 12.22
C ARG A 186 -10.45 16.14 12.60
N ALA A 187 -9.95 16.96 11.71
CA ALA A 187 -10.01 18.41 11.86
C ALA A 187 -10.70 19.03 10.64
N SER A 188 -12.02 19.21 10.76
CA SER A 188 -12.70 20.33 10.12
C SER A 188 -12.62 21.53 11.07
N SER A 189 -12.04 22.64 10.56
CA SER A 189 -12.18 24.04 10.94
C SER A 189 -12.45 24.42 12.42
N SER A 190 -11.55 25.10 13.03
CA SER A 190 -11.54 26.48 13.57
C SER A 190 -10.57 26.63 14.75
N ALA A 191 -9.68 27.63 14.64
CA ALA A 191 -8.92 28.35 15.69
C ALA A 191 -8.06 27.58 16.68
N ALA A 192 -6.73 27.60 16.40
CA ALA A 192 -5.54 27.69 17.28
C ALA A 192 -5.48 26.95 18.62
N PRO A 193 -4.42 26.19 18.91
CA PRO A 193 -3.14 26.75 19.31
C PRO A 193 -1.94 26.10 18.56
N THR A 194 -0.77 26.69 18.66
CA THR A 194 0.54 26.30 18.13
C THR A 194 0.80 24.80 18.22
N ARG A 195 0.36 24.06 17.22
CA ARG A 195 0.72 22.66 16.99
C ARG A 195 1.92 22.68 16.05
N ALA A 196 2.95 21.90 16.39
CA ALA A 196 3.93 21.54 15.39
C ALA A 196 3.19 21.01 14.16
N ASP A 197 3.56 21.47 12.96
CA ASP A 197 2.99 20.98 11.72
C ASP A 197 3.07 19.46 11.69
N PRO A 198 2.05 18.76 11.15
CA PRO A 198 2.12 17.31 11.04
C PRO A 198 3.37 16.91 10.23
N PRO A 199 4.02 15.79 10.59
CA PRO A 199 5.19 15.33 9.87
C PRO A 199 4.89 15.25 8.38
N THR A 200 5.77 15.81 7.55
CA THR A 200 5.59 15.89 6.10
C THR A 200 6.49 14.86 5.43
N GLY A 201 5.87 13.85 4.85
CA GLY A 201 6.55 12.79 4.12
C GLY A 201 5.55 11.76 3.61
N GLY A 202 6.07 10.76 2.93
CA GLY A 202 5.34 9.61 2.47
C GLY A 202 6.15 8.35 2.71
N ARG A 203 5.53 7.19 2.55
CA ARG A 203 6.17 5.88 2.79
C ARG A 203 7.32 5.59 1.83
N CYS A 204 7.19 6.01 0.56
CA CYS A 204 8.26 5.86 -0.43
C CYS A 204 9.44 6.79 -0.13
N GLN A 205 9.17 8.01 0.28
CA GLN A 205 10.19 8.98 0.72
C GLN A 205 10.90 8.49 1.99
N GLU A 206 10.17 7.95 2.96
CA GLU A 206 10.73 7.37 4.18
C GLU A 206 11.63 6.19 3.86
N LEU A 207 11.18 5.29 2.99
CA LEU A 207 11.96 4.15 2.51
C LEU A 207 13.24 4.61 1.82
N ALA A 208 13.17 5.59 0.92
CA ALA A 208 14.32 6.13 0.21
C ALA A 208 15.33 6.79 1.16
N LEU A 209 14.85 7.58 2.15
CA LEU A 209 15.71 8.21 3.14
C LEU A 209 16.46 7.18 3.99
N ALA A 210 15.78 6.12 4.44
CA ALA A 210 16.39 5.03 5.20
C ALA A 210 17.39 4.22 4.35
N ALA A 211 17.08 4.00 3.07
CA ALA A 211 18.00 3.37 2.13
C ALA A 211 19.26 4.23 1.91
N ALA A 212 19.11 5.54 1.72
CA ALA A 212 20.24 6.48 1.59
C ALA A 212 21.14 6.47 2.83
N ARG A 213 20.56 6.43 4.04
CA ARG A 213 21.31 6.25 5.29
C ARG A 213 22.16 5.00 5.22
N ARG A 214 21.55 3.85 4.89
CA ARG A 214 22.24 2.56 4.87
C ARG A 214 23.36 2.52 3.82
N LEU A 215 23.17 3.12 2.66
CA LEU A 215 24.19 3.23 1.62
C LEU A 215 25.37 4.12 2.08
N ALA A 216 25.07 5.23 2.74
CA ALA A 216 26.09 6.15 3.26
C ALA A 216 26.94 5.51 4.38
N GLU A 217 26.36 4.67 5.24
CA GLU A 217 27.05 3.92 6.30
C GLU A 217 28.12 2.97 5.74
N VAL A 218 27.86 2.36 4.57
CA VAL A 218 28.76 1.37 3.97
C VAL A 218 29.84 2.04 3.11
N GLY A 219 29.48 3.06 2.34
CA GLY A 219 30.41 3.72 1.42
C GLY A 219 30.94 2.76 0.32
N GLY A 220 32.07 3.10 -0.27
CA GLY A 220 32.74 2.21 -1.23
C GLY A 220 31.85 1.75 -2.37
N CYS A 221 31.50 0.46 -2.43
CA CYS A 221 30.64 -0.11 -3.47
C CYS A 221 29.22 0.47 -3.52
N ALA A 222 28.77 1.16 -2.45
CA ALA A 222 27.47 1.81 -2.42
C ALA A 222 27.36 2.96 -3.43
N SER A 223 28.48 3.55 -3.87
CA SER A 223 28.47 4.59 -4.93
C SER A 223 27.93 4.11 -6.27
N ARG A 224 27.85 2.80 -6.49
CA ARG A 224 27.33 2.16 -7.69
C ARG A 224 25.82 1.88 -7.61
N ILE A 225 25.17 2.26 -6.53
CA ILE A 225 23.78 1.92 -6.27
C ILE A 225 22.90 3.16 -6.35
N THR A 226 21.84 3.06 -7.16
CA THR A 226 20.75 4.02 -7.20
C THR A 226 19.42 3.30 -6.92
N ILE A 227 18.61 3.86 -6.05
CA ILE A 227 17.28 3.34 -5.70
C ILE A 227 16.25 4.40 -6.00
N LEU A 228 15.13 4.00 -6.59
CA LEU A 228 13.91 4.77 -6.71
C LEU A 228 12.81 4.07 -5.93
N ALA A 229 12.10 4.78 -5.06
CA ALA A 229 10.87 4.31 -4.44
C ALA A 229 9.74 5.28 -4.78
N ALA A 230 8.62 4.76 -5.34
CA ALA A 230 7.53 5.61 -5.80
C ALA A 230 6.16 4.93 -5.72
N GLY A 231 5.14 5.73 -5.42
CA GLY A 231 3.73 5.34 -5.54
C GLY A 231 3.30 5.30 -7.00
N THR A 232 2.62 4.23 -7.41
CA THR A 232 2.16 4.08 -8.80
C THR A 232 1.04 5.03 -9.18
N ASP A 233 0.33 5.63 -8.22
CA ASP A 233 -0.64 6.71 -8.44
C ASP A 233 0.03 8.08 -8.73
N GLY A 234 1.37 8.13 -8.59
CA GLY A 234 2.16 9.33 -8.79
C GLY A 234 2.11 10.28 -7.62
N ARG A 235 1.79 9.79 -6.43
CA ARG A 235 1.79 10.53 -5.16
C ARG A 235 2.36 9.70 -4.04
N ASP A 236 2.96 10.38 -3.06
CA ASP A 236 3.46 9.74 -1.85
C ASP A 236 3.11 10.58 -0.62
N GLY A 237 2.17 10.08 0.16
CA GLY A 237 1.58 10.80 1.30
C GLY A 237 0.79 12.03 0.86
N THR A 238 0.86 13.10 1.66
CA THR A 238 0.20 14.38 1.39
C THR A 238 1.14 15.41 0.76
N THR A 239 2.20 14.94 0.10
CA THR A 239 3.26 15.77 -0.46
C THR A 239 3.05 16.02 -1.98
N ASP A 240 3.86 16.90 -2.55
CA ASP A 240 3.96 17.17 -3.99
C ASP A 240 4.99 16.25 -4.68
N ALA A 241 5.34 15.13 -4.04
CA ALA A 241 6.23 14.11 -4.58
C ALA A 241 5.49 12.79 -4.84
N ALA A 242 5.92 12.03 -5.84
CA ALA A 242 5.50 10.66 -6.09
C ALA A 242 6.35 9.64 -5.33
N GLY A 243 7.49 10.07 -4.79
CA GLY A 243 8.47 9.27 -4.13
C GLY A 243 9.82 9.96 -4.10
N ALA A 244 10.90 9.17 -4.02
CA ALA A 244 12.25 9.74 -3.98
C ALA A 244 13.32 8.77 -4.49
N PHE A 245 14.46 9.35 -4.84
CA PHE A 245 15.69 8.65 -5.14
C PHE A 245 16.56 8.50 -3.89
N ALA A 246 17.36 7.44 -3.84
CA ALA A 246 18.38 7.22 -2.83
C ALA A 246 19.67 6.73 -3.49
N HIS A 247 20.79 7.31 -3.11
CA HIS A 247 22.14 6.86 -3.40
C HIS A 247 23.08 7.28 -2.27
N ALA A 248 24.34 6.84 -2.30
CA ALA A 248 25.24 6.97 -1.17
C ALA A 248 25.52 8.43 -0.74
N SER A 249 25.43 9.42 -1.66
CA SER A 249 25.72 10.81 -1.31
C SER A 249 24.53 11.56 -0.70
N ILE A 250 23.27 11.08 -0.92
CA ILE A 250 22.05 11.80 -0.46
C ILE A 250 22.10 12.16 1.03
N TRP A 251 22.61 11.26 1.86
CA TRP A 251 22.72 11.51 3.30
C TRP A 251 23.63 12.70 3.64
N GLY A 252 24.73 12.85 2.90
CA GLY A 252 25.62 14.01 2.97
C GLY A 252 24.99 15.26 2.38
N ASP A 253 24.39 15.13 1.19
CA ASP A 253 23.75 16.24 0.47
C ASP A 253 22.65 16.91 1.30
N ILE A 254 21.89 16.13 2.08
CA ILE A 254 20.89 16.65 3.04
C ILE A 254 21.54 17.51 4.11
N ARG A 255 22.69 17.08 4.67
CA ARG A 255 23.45 17.85 5.68
C ARG A 255 24.03 19.13 5.10
N ASP A 256 24.57 19.05 3.90
CA ASP A 256 25.13 20.21 3.18
C ASP A 256 24.00 21.20 2.83
N GLY A 257 22.79 20.72 2.62
CA GLY A 257 21.57 21.51 2.48
C GLY A 257 21.03 22.07 3.80
N GLY A 258 21.78 21.92 4.93
CA GLY A 258 21.45 22.51 6.22
C GLY A 258 20.38 21.76 7.01
N ARG A 259 20.12 20.47 6.71
CA ARG A 259 19.17 19.64 7.43
C ARG A 259 19.84 18.45 8.11
N ASP A 260 19.22 17.99 9.18
CA ASP A 260 19.62 16.77 9.88
C ASP A 260 18.79 15.58 9.37
N PRO A 261 19.38 14.67 8.54
CA PRO A 261 18.65 13.54 8.00
C PRO A 261 18.27 12.49 9.05
N GLU A 262 19.05 12.36 10.14
CA GLU A 262 18.71 11.46 11.24
C GLU A 262 17.47 11.93 12.00
N ALA A 263 17.43 13.21 12.33
CA ALA A 263 16.27 13.81 12.97
C ALA A 263 15.03 13.78 12.06
N ALA A 264 15.22 13.97 10.75
CA ALA A 264 14.13 13.89 9.77
C ALA A 264 13.53 12.48 9.71
N LEU A 265 14.36 11.42 9.73
CA LEU A 265 13.88 10.04 9.74
C LEU A 265 13.14 9.73 11.05
N GLN A 266 13.66 10.17 12.20
CA GLN A 266 13.02 9.95 13.50
C GLN A 266 11.66 10.67 13.64
N ARG A 267 11.49 11.81 12.97
CA ARG A 267 10.27 12.63 13.03
C ARG A 267 9.34 12.40 11.85
N HIS A 268 9.67 11.47 10.93
CA HIS A 268 8.92 11.22 9.70
C HIS A 268 8.78 12.48 8.80
N GLU A 269 9.83 13.31 8.75
CA GLU A 269 9.93 14.53 7.95
C GLU A 269 10.76 14.31 6.68
N SER A 270 10.61 13.16 6.05
CA SER A 270 11.42 12.71 4.91
C SER A 270 11.33 13.66 3.70
N HIS A 271 10.18 14.30 3.48
CA HIS A 271 9.97 15.21 2.35
C HIS A 271 10.97 16.38 2.37
N ALA A 272 11.01 17.11 3.47
CA ALA A 272 11.86 18.30 3.57
C ALA A 272 13.35 17.98 3.52
N ALA A 273 13.76 16.81 4.03
CA ALA A 273 15.13 16.33 3.96
C ALA A 273 15.54 16.00 2.52
N LEU A 274 14.74 15.19 1.84
CA LEU A 274 15.00 14.78 0.45
C LEU A 274 14.89 15.96 -0.54
N ALA A 275 14.01 16.93 -0.28
CA ALA A 275 13.93 18.16 -1.06
C ALA A 275 15.26 18.95 -0.99
N ALA A 276 15.89 19.04 0.19
CA ALA A 276 17.16 19.73 0.36
C ALA A 276 18.30 19.10 -0.45
N ALA A 277 18.23 17.78 -0.71
CA ALA A 277 19.17 17.05 -1.56
C ALA A 277 18.74 16.96 -3.03
N GLY A 278 17.62 17.56 -3.43
CA GLY A 278 17.09 17.43 -4.79
C GLY A 278 16.69 16.01 -5.19
N ALA A 279 16.37 15.16 -4.22
CA ALA A 279 16.17 13.73 -4.41
C ALA A 279 14.69 13.33 -4.58
N LEU A 280 13.76 14.29 -4.59
CA LEU A 280 12.34 14.01 -4.78
C LEU A 280 12.00 13.66 -6.24
N LEU A 281 11.14 12.67 -6.41
CA LEU A 281 10.44 12.44 -7.67
C LEU A 281 9.16 13.30 -7.66
N PRO A 282 9.02 14.29 -8.55
CA PRO A 282 7.84 15.15 -8.56
C PRO A 282 6.53 14.39 -8.76
N ALA A 283 5.48 14.80 -8.07
CA ALA A 283 4.16 14.20 -8.21
C ALA A 283 3.60 14.37 -9.63
N ARG A 284 3.01 13.31 -10.16
CA ARG A 284 2.34 13.31 -11.46
C ARG A 284 1.22 12.27 -11.46
N SER A 285 -0.02 12.69 -11.65
CA SER A 285 -1.14 11.74 -11.76
C SER A 285 -0.90 10.73 -12.89
N THR A 286 -1.01 9.45 -12.57
CA THR A 286 -0.84 8.34 -13.52
C THR A 286 -2.18 7.76 -13.99
N GLY A 287 -3.28 8.12 -13.31
CA GLY A 287 -4.61 7.56 -13.59
C GLY A 287 -4.81 6.14 -13.06
N THR A 288 -3.87 5.60 -12.28
CA THR A 288 -3.97 4.28 -11.67
C THR A 288 -3.45 4.31 -10.23
N ASN A 289 -3.78 3.28 -9.45
CA ASN A 289 -3.14 2.98 -8.16
C ASN A 289 -3.04 1.46 -8.03
N VAL A 290 -1.81 0.97 -8.00
CA VAL A 290 -1.49 -0.44 -7.78
C VAL A 290 -0.35 -0.56 -6.75
N MET A 291 -0.44 0.21 -5.66
CA MET A 291 0.55 0.28 -4.59
C MET A 291 1.89 0.91 -5.05
N ASP A 292 3.00 0.53 -4.43
CA ASP A 292 4.31 1.13 -4.67
C ASP A 292 5.21 0.21 -5.50
N VAL A 293 6.18 0.83 -6.17
CA VAL A 293 7.27 0.15 -6.87
C VAL A 293 8.60 0.70 -6.37
N VAL A 294 9.53 -0.20 -6.09
CA VAL A 294 10.90 0.15 -5.75
C VAL A 294 11.83 -0.47 -6.79
N ILE A 295 12.70 0.34 -7.34
CA ILE A 295 13.67 -0.05 -8.38
C ILE A 295 15.06 0.22 -7.85
N GLY A 296 15.90 -0.80 -7.78
CA GLY A 296 17.30 -0.68 -7.41
C GLY A 296 18.20 -1.03 -8.58
N LEU A 297 19.10 -0.13 -8.94
CA LEU A 297 20.09 -0.32 -9.98
C LEU A 297 21.47 -0.45 -9.35
N VAL A 298 22.26 -1.43 -9.81
CA VAL A 298 23.67 -1.61 -9.51
C VAL A 298 24.43 -1.49 -10.83
N GLU A 299 25.37 -0.54 -10.91
CA GLU A 299 26.25 -0.30 -12.05
C GLU A 299 27.53 -1.14 -12.00
#